data_6ea72b902b149643831e866e30ff1ee2
#
_entry.id   6ea72b902b149643831e866e30ff1ee2
#
_cell.length_a   1.000
_cell.length_b   1.000
_cell.length_c   1.000
_cell.angle_alpha   90.00
_cell.angle_beta   90.00
_cell.angle_gamma   90.00
#
_symmetry.space_group_name_H-M   'P 1'
#
loop_
_entity.id
_entity.type
_entity.pdbx_description
1 polymer ?
#
loop_
_entity_poly.entity_id
_entity_poly.type
_entity_poly.pdbx_seq_one_letter_code
_entity_poly.pdbx_strand_id
1 'polypeptide(L)'
;MDALYVHKPRAVPRDAALEQLYAQLPEYLRNADGTPDYLRLILSAHLYDLVKLTPLQPAAQLSLRLGCEVLFKREDLQPVFTFKLRGAYNMMRQLDDERKWKGVVACSAGNHAQGVAMAGAHLSIPCMIVMPRGTPRIKWENVERLGAK
;
A
#
# COMPACT_ATOMS: atom_id res chain seq x y z
N MET A 1 19.18 34.73 7.95
CA MET A 1 19.26 33.78 6.81
C MET A 1 19.77 32.48 7.38
N ASP A 2 18.84 31.66 7.86
CA ASP A 2 19.18 30.37 8.48
C ASP A 2 19.41 29.35 7.37
N ALA A 3 20.64 28.81 7.36
CA ALA A 3 21.04 27.81 6.39
C ALA A 3 20.14 26.53 6.58
N LEU A 4 19.40 26.18 5.56
CA LEU A 4 18.72 24.91 5.46
C LEU A 4 19.75 23.78 5.64
N TYR A 5 19.68 23.12 6.79
CA TYR A 5 20.54 21.98 7.08
C TYR A 5 20.05 20.79 6.25
N VAL A 6 20.60 20.64 5.06
CA VAL A 6 20.33 19.47 4.23
C VAL A 6 21.13 18.31 4.83
N HIS A 7 20.47 17.47 5.60
CA HIS A 7 21.04 16.20 6.03
C HIS A 7 21.40 15.38 4.78
N LYS A 8 22.71 15.23 4.49
CA LYS A 8 23.12 14.23 3.50
C LYS A 8 22.70 12.85 4.04
N PRO A 9 21.87 12.10 3.31
CA PRO A 9 21.49 10.77 3.75
C PRO A 9 22.76 9.93 3.92
N ARG A 10 22.92 9.26 5.07
CA ARG A 10 23.96 8.25 5.26
C ARG A 10 23.77 7.20 4.18
N ALA A 11 24.82 6.89 3.44
CA ALA A 11 24.80 5.75 2.52
C ALA A 11 24.43 4.48 3.31
N VAL A 12 23.27 3.91 3.01
CA VAL A 12 22.86 2.63 3.57
C VAL A 12 23.76 1.58 2.91
N PRO A 13 24.43 0.69 3.69
CA PRO A 13 25.18 -0.41 3.10
C PRO A 13 24.28 -1.20 2.17
N ARG A 14 24.69 -1.40 0.93
CA ARG A 14 23.91 -2.18 -0.04
C ARG A 14 24.09 -3.65 0.27
N ASP A 15 22.99 -4.32 0.57
CA ASP A 15 22.94 -5.77 0.70
C ASP A 15 22.83 -6.38 -0.71
N ALA A 16 23.60 -7.43 -1.01
CA ALA A 16 23.57 -8.12 -2.28
C ALA A 16 22.16 -8.63 -2.67
N ALA A 17 21.35 -9.00 -1.69
CA ALA A 17 19.97 -9.39 -1.91
C ALA A 17 19.09 -8.21 -2.40
N LEU A 18 19.31 -7.01 -1.87
CA LEU A 18 18.64 -5.78 -2.32
C LEU A 18 19.08 -5.40 -3.74
N GLU A 19 20.36 -5.53 -4.08
CA GLU A 19 20.85 -5.25 -5.43
C GLU A 19 20.23 -6.19 -6.47
N GLN A 20 20.11 -7.49 -6.14
CA GLN A 20 19.42 -8.45 -7.00
C GLN A 20 17.94 -8.10 -7.17
N LEU A 21 17.27 -7.63 -6.13
CA LEU A 21 15.89 -7.19 -6.20
C LEU A 21 15.75 -5.94 -7.08
N TYR A 22 16.64 -4.97 -6.92
CA TYR A 22 16.64 -3.76 -7.73
C TYR A 22 16.93 -4.03 -9.21
N ALA A 23 17.79 -5.01 -9.51
CA ALA A 23 18.09 -5.45 -10.87
C ALA A 23 16.86 -6.02 -11.62
N GLN A 24 15.82 -6.47 -10.89
CA GLN A 24 14.57 -6.95 -11.48
C GLN A 24 13.65 -5.81 -11.95
N LEU A 25 13.89 -4.57 -11.49
CA LEU A 25 13.12 -3.43 -11.96
C LEU A 25 13.52 -3.09 -13.42
N PRO A 26 12.55 -2.69 -14.27
CA PRO A 26 12.85 -2.12 -15.56
C PRO A 26 13.84 -0.95 -15.46
N GLU A 27 14.69 -0.79 -16.46
CA GLU A 27 15.73 0.24 -16.46
C GLU A 27 15.17 1.66 -16.26
N TYR A 28 14.02 1.95 -16.87
CA TYR A 28 13.35 3.26 -16.74
C TYR A 28 12.80 3.55 -15.33
N LEU A 29 12.77 2.56 -14.44
CA LEU A 29 12.38 2.70 -13.02
C LEU A 29 13.59 2.69 -12.07
N ARG A 30 14.81 2.80 -12.61
CA ARG A 30 16.04 2.85 -11.84
C ARG A 30 16.77 4.17 -12.05
N ASN A 31 17.42 4.66 -11.02
CA ASN A 31 18.39 5.75 -11.09
C ASN A 31 19.67 5.29 -11.79
N ALA A 32 20.53 6.22 -12.16
CA ALA A 32 21.83 5.93 -12.79
C ALA A 32 22.76 5.05 -11.92
N ASP A 33 22.57 5.05 -10.61
CA ASP A 33 23.30 4.23 -9.64
C ASP A 33 22.70 2.83 -9.43
N GLY A 34 21.67 2.46 -10.19
CA GLY A 34 20.96 1.19 -10.10
C GLY A 34 19.90 1.10 -9.00
N THR A 35 19.75 2.12 -8.17
CA THR A 35 18.67 2.16 -7.15
C THR A 35 17.31 2.43 -7.76
N PRO A 36 16.18 2.01 -7.10
CA PRO A 36 14.86 2.35 -7.57
C PRO A 36 14.62 3.87 -7.63
N ASP A 37 14.07 4.34 -8.73
CA ASP A 37 13.53 5.70 -8.83
C ASP A 37 12.17 5.76 -8.11
N TYR A 38 12.20 5.95 -6.80
CA TYR A 38 10.99 5.97 -5.99
C TYR A 38 10.02 7.08 -6.39
N LEU A 39 10.51 8.23 -6.85
CA LEU A 39 9.64 9.31 -7.30
C LEU A 39 8.83 8.87 -8.53
N ARG A 40 9.49 8.29 -9.51
CA ARG A 40 8.83 7.76 -10.71
C ARG A 40 7.89 6.61 -10.39
N LEU A 41 8.31 5.68 -9.52
CA LEU A 41 7.47 4.59 -9.04
C LEU A 41 6.19 5.10 -8.36
N ILE A 42 6.29 6.13 -7.53
CA ILE A 42 5.14 6.75 -6.85
C ILE A 42 4.22 7.44 -7.87
N LEU A 43 4.77 8.26 -8.76
CA LEU A 43 4.00 8.99 -9.76
C LEU A 43 3.30 8.08 -10.77
N SER A 44 3.89 6.93 -11.11
CA SER A 44 3.33 5.94 -12.04
C SER A 44 2.47 4.87 -11.39
N ALA A 45 2.27 4.91 -10.07
CA ALA A 45 1.55 3.86 -9.34
C ALA A 45 0.05 3.78 -9.67
N HIS A 46 -0.55 4.86 -10.20
CA HIS A 46 -1.98 4.94 -10.57
C HIS A 46 -2.93 4.47 -9.45
N LEU A 47 -2.57 4.74 -8.20
CA LEU A 47 -3.35 4.27 -7.03
C LEU A 47 -4.76 4.85 -7.01
N TYR A 48 -4.93 6.05 -7.50
CA TYR A 48 -6.20 6.80 -7.44
C TYR A 48 -7.27 6.30 -8.42
N ASP A 49 -6.98 5.26 -9.21
CA ASP A 49 -8.00 4.54 -9.98
C ASP A 49 -8.99 3.81 -9.03
N LEU A 50 -8.54 3.43 -7.83
CA LEU A 50 -9.36 2.76 -6.82
C LEU A 50 -9.40 3.49 -5.47
N VAL A 51 -8.26 3.99 -4.98
CA VAL A 51 -8.18 4.61 -3.65
C VAL A 51 -8.57 6.08 -3.69
N LYS A 52 -9.14 6.57 -2.59
CA LYS A 52 -9.48 7.99 -2.46
C LYS A 52 -8.28 8.82 -2.01
N LEU A 53 -8.19 10.03 -2.52
CA LEU A 53 -7.34 11.06 -1.94
C LEU A 53 -7.97 11.50 -0.61
N THR A 54 -7.42 11.04 0.49
CA THR A 54 -7.92 11.36 1.83
C THR A 54 -7.35 12.68 2.33
N PRO A 55 -8.10 13.46 3.12
CA PRO A 55 -7.61 14.72 3.65
C PRO A 55 -6.54 14.53 4.72
N LEU A 56 -5.70 15.54 4.86
CA LEU A 56 -4.84 15.75 6.02
C LEU A 56 -5.55 16.73 6.95
N GLN A 57 -6.03 16.25 8.10
CA GLN A 57 -6.90 16.99 9.00
C GLN A 57 -6.16 17.37 10.28
N PRO A 58 -6.15 18.68 10.67
CA PRO A 58 -5.60 19.09 11.94
C PRO A 58 -6.35 18.48 13.13
N ALA A 59 -5.59 18.00 14.12
CA ALA A 59 -6.11 17.46 15.38
C ALA A 59 -5.88 18.49 16.51
N ALA A 60 -6.70 19.55 16.53
CA ALA A 60 -6.48 20.72 17.38
C ALA A 60 -6.32 20.37 18.88
N GLN A 61 -7.21 19.54 19.44
CA GLN A 61 -7.15 19.16 20.84
C GLN A 61 -5.90 18.32 21.16
N LEU A 62 -5.49 17.45 20.27
CA LEU A 62 -4.29 16.63 20.45
C LEU A 62 -3.01 17.49 20.29
N SER A 63 -3.02 18.42 19.35
CA SER A 63 -1.93 19.38 19.16
C SER A 63 -1.71 20.23 20.42
N LEU A 64 -2.79 20.76 20.97
CA LEU A 64 -2.73 21.54 22.22
C LEU A 64 -2.17 20.73 23.40
N ARG A 65 -2.63 19.48 23.53
CA ARG A 65 -2.19 18.57 24.60
C ARG A 65 -0.73 18.17 24.50
N LEU A 66 -0.23 18.00 23.27
CA LEU A 66 1.14 17.54 23.01
C LEU A 66 2.14 18.68 22.80
N GLY A 67 1.67 19.93 22.67
CA GLY A 67 2.53 21.09 22.42
C GLY A 67 3.19 21.09 21.04
N CYS A 68 2.62 20.40 20.05
CA CYS A 68 3.11 20.35 18.68
C CYS A 68 1.93 20.25 17.70
N GLU A 69 2.16 20.57 16.43
CA GLU A 69 1.13 20.37 15.39
C GLU A 69 0.95 18.88 15.10
N VAL A 70 -0.29 18.39 15.27
CA VAL A 70 -0.68 17.02 14.96
C VAL A 70 -1.68 17.01 13.82
N LEU A 71 -1.39 16.24 12.78
CA LEU A 71 -2.24 16.09 11.60
C LEU A 71 -2.62 14.62 11.41
N PHE A 72 -3.90 14.37 11.11
CA PHE A 72 -4.39 13.04 10.77
C PHE A 72 -4.51 12.88 9.27
N LYS A 73 -3.78 11.94 8.69
CA LYS A 73 -4.06 11.44 7.35
C LYS A 73 -5.24 10.46 7.43
N ARG A 74 -6.42 10.91 7.00
CA ARG A 74 -7.71 10.24 7.25
C ARG A 74 -7.94 9.00 6.38
N GLU A 75 -7.09 7.98 6.55
CA GLU A 75 -7.18 6.70 5.82
C GLU A 75 -8.38 5.84 6.26
N ASP A 76 -9.03 6.17 7.36
CA ASP A 76 -10.33 5.66 7.77
C ASP A 76 -11.46 6.01 6.79
N LEU A 77 -11.27 7.01 5.92
CA LEU A 77 -12.22 7.40 4.87
C LEU A 77 -12.05 6.63 3.55
N GLN A 78 -11.11 5.69 3.48
CA GLN A 78 -11.01 4.76 2.35
C GLN A 78 -12.24 3.85 2.26
N PRO A 79 -12.57 3.29 1.09
CA PRO A 79 -13.74 2.41 0.90
C PRO A 79 -13.80 1.21 1.85
N VAL A 80 -12.62 0.71 2.29
CA VAL A 80 -12.49 -0.38 3.26
C VAL A 80 -11.97 0.12 4.62
N PHE A 81 -12.10 1.41 4.90
CA PHE A 81 -11.75 2.08 6.17
C PHE A 81 -10.30 1.88 6.62
N THR A 82 -9.37 1.68 5.67
CA THR A 82 -7.96 1.41 5.98
C THR A 82 -7.02 1.77 4.83
N PHE A 83 -5.81 2.21 5.19
CA PHE A 83 -4.72 2.45 4.24
C PHE A 83 -4.20 1.17 3.54
N LYS A 84 -4.52 -0.02 4.07
CA LYS A 84 -4.07 -1.32 3.52
C LYS A 84 -4.48 -1.53 2.07
N LEU A 85 -5.57 -0.89 1.64
CA LEU A 85 -6.01 -0.90 0.25
C LEU A 85 -4.94 -0.39 -0.71
N ARG A 86 -4.18 0.64 -0.32
CA ARG A 86 -3.11 1.21 -1.15
C ARG A 86 -2.07 0.17 -1.55
N GLY A 87 -1.52 -0.54 -0.56
CA GLY A 87 -0.50 -1.56 -0.81
C GLY A 87 -1.03 -2.77 -1.56
N ALA A 88 -2.23 -3.26 -1.21
CA ALA A 88 -2.87 -4.38 -1.88
C ALA A 88 -3.11 -4.06 -3.37
N TYR A 89 -3.72 -2.92 -3.66
CA TYR A 89 -4.00 -2.51 -5.02
C TYR A 89 -2.72 -2.29 -5.84
N ASN A 90 -1.73 -1.58 -5.28
CA ASN A 90 -0.46 -1.34 -5.97
C ASN A 90 0.27 -2.64 -6.35
N MET A 91 0.30 -3.61 -5.42
CA MET A 91 0.93 -4.92 -5.67
C MET A 91 0.19 -5.71 -6.76
N MET A 92 -1.15 -5.81 -6.63
CA MET A 92 -1.96 -6.64 -7.53
C MET A 92 -2.06 -6.05 -8.93
N ARG A 93 -2.08 -4.73 -9.07
CA ARG A 93 -2.10 -4.05 -10.37
C ARG A 93 -0.85 -4.34 -11.21
N GLN A 94 0.30 -4.53 -10.57
CA GLN A 94 1.58 -4.79 -11.22
C GLN A 94 1.78 -6.26 -11.62
N LEU A 95 0.86 -7.15 -11.27
CA LEU A 95 0.92 -8.54 -11.72
C LEU A 95 0.77 -8.61 -13.25
N ASP A 96 1.55 -9.48 -13.89
CA ASP A 96 1.35 -9.84 -15.27
C ASP A 96 0.02 -10.60 -15.49
N ASP A 97 -0.42 -10.71 -16.72
CA ASP A 97 -1.72 -11.30 -17.02
C ASP A 97 -1.79 -12.79 -16.65
N GLU A 98 -0.68 -13.51 -16.75
CA GLU A 98 -0.61 -14.92 -16.34
C GLU A 98 -0.83 -15.07 -14.83
N ARG A 99 -0.25 -14.19 -14.01
CA ARG A 99 -0.45 -14.19 -12.56
C ARG A 99 -1.83 -13.69 -12.17
N LYS A 100 -2.36 -12.68 -12.84
CA LYS A 100 -3.74 -12.21 -12.64
C LYS A 100 -4.74 -13.32 -12.89
N TRP A 101 -4.55 -14.10 -13.96
CA TRP A 101 -5.41 -15.24 -14.29
C TRP A 101 -5.42 -16.32 -13.17
N LYS A 102 -4.26 -16.65 -12.61
CA LYS A 102 -4.12 -17.61 -11.50
C LYS A 102 -4.79 -17.13 -10.22
N GLY A 103 -4.94 -15.83 -10.07
CA GLY A 103 -5.46 -15.21 -8.86
C GLY A 103 -4.40 -15.03 -7.76
N VAL A 104 -4.85 -14.54 -6.61
CA VAL A 104 -4.00 -14.28 -5.45
C VAL A 104 -4.52 -14.97 -4.20
N VAL A 105 -3.60 -15.35 -3.32
CA VAL A 105 -3.91 -15.90 -2.00
C VAL A 105 -3.32 -14.97 -0.94
N ALA A 106 -4.09 -14.62 0.08
CA ALA A 106 -3.61 -13.85 1.22
C ALA A 106 -4.06 -14.48 2.54
N CYS A 107 -3.17 -14.52 3.52
CA CYS A 107 -3.49 -14.96 4.88
C CYS A 107 -3.69 -13.73 5.77
N SER A 108 -4.95 -13.40 6.07
CA SER A 108 -5.30 -12.25 6.90
C SER A 108 -6.75 -12.32 7.38
N ALA A 109 -6.99 -12.05 8.65
CA ALA A 109 -8.32 -11.93 9.25
C ALA A 109 -8.75 -10.46 9.48
N GLY A 110 -8.09 -9.50 8.86
CA GLY A 110 -8.30 -8.08 9.15
C GLY A 110 -8.33 -7.17 7.92
N ASN A 111 -7.82 -5.97 8.12
CA ASN A 111 -7.86 -4.90 7.11
C ASN A 111 -7.14 -5.24 5.79
N HIS A 112 -6.09 -6.05 5.84
CA HIS A 112 -5.39 -6.47 4.62
C HIS A 112 -6.28 -7.40 3.78
N ALA A 113 -7.03 -8.31 4.39
CA ALA A 113 -7.98 -9.17 3.70
C ALA A 113 -9.00 -8.36 2.90
N GLN A 114 -9.57 -7.34 3.51
CA GLN A 114 -10.53 -6.45 2.85
C GLN A 114 -9.89 -5.65 1.71
N GLY A 115 -8.65 -5.17 1.91
CA GLY A 115 -7.88 -4.47 0.88
C GLY A 115 -7.60 -5.36 -0.34
N VAL A 116 -7.20 -6.63 -0.12
CA VAL A 116 -6.98 -7.61 -1.20
C VAL A 116 -8.28 -7.95 -1.92
N ALA A 117 -9.35 -8.23 -1.17
CA ALA A 117 -10.65 -8.56 -1.75
C ALA A 117 -11.17 -7.42 -2.64
N MET A 118 -11.13 -6.17 -2.16
CA MET A 118 -11.58 -5.01 -2.94
C MET A 118 -10.70 -4.75 -4.16
N ALA A 119 -9.37 -4.86 -4.02
CA ALA A 119 -8.45 -4.71 -5.14
C ALA A 119 -8.69 -5.79 -6.19
N GLY A 120 -8.91 -7.04 -5.77
CA GLY A 120 -9.23 -8.15 -6.67
C GLY A 120 -10.53 -7.95 -7.43
N ALA A 121 -11.59 -7.51 -6.74
CA ALA A 121 -12.86 -7.19 -7.40
C ALA A 121 -12.71 -6.09 -8.46
N HIS A 122 -11.95 -5.04 -8.16
CA HIS A 122 -11.70 -3.94 -9.10
C HIS A 122 -10.86 -4.36 -10.32
N LEU A 123 -9.84 -5.20 -10.10
CA LEU A 123 -8.92 -5.68 -11.14
C LEU A 123 -9.40 -6.95 -11.85
N SER A 124 -10.55 -7.50 -11.46
CA SER A 124 -11.04 -8.79 -11.94
C SER A 124 -10.07 -9.95 -11.69
N ILE A 125 -9.36 -9.91 -10.56
CA ILE A 125 -8.41 -10.94 -10.13
C ILE A 125 -9.07 -11.83 -9.08
N PRO A 126 -9.16 -13.15 -9.27
CA PRO A 126 -9.68 -14.06 -8.24
C PRO A 126 -8.86 -13.96 -6.95
N CYS A 127 -9.54 -13.85 -5.81
CA CYS A 127 -8.89 -13.74 -4.50
C CYS A 127 -9.35 -14.85 -3.57
N MET A 128 -8.39 -15.51 -2.92
CA MET A 128 -8.62 -16.45 -1.83
C MET A 128 -8.02 -15.91 -0.54
N ILE A 129 -8.84 -15.79 0.50
CA ILE A 129 -8.39 -15.27 1.80
C ILE A 129 -8.43 -16.38 2.84
N VAL A 130 -7.26 -16.71 3.36
CA VAL A 130 -7.12 -17.70 4.44
C VAL A 130 -7.23 -17.00 5.78
N MET A 131 -8.16 -17.48 6.62
CA MET A 131 -8.43 -16.93 7.96
C MET A 131 -8.45 -18.02 9.01
N PRO A 132 -8.10 -17.73 10.28
CA PRO A 132 -8.33 -18.64 11.40
C PRO A 132 -9.82 -18.95 11.56
N ARG A 133 -10.18 -20.18 11.97
CA ARG A 133 -11.58 -20.60 12.19
C ARG A 133 -12.34 -19.73 13.20
N GLY A 134 -11.64 -19.15 14.16
CA GLY A 134 -12.23 -18.26 15.17
C GLY A 134 -12.40 -16.80 14.70
N THR A 135 -12.19 -16.49 13.42
CA THR A 135 -12.39 -15.12 12.91
C THR A 135 -13.84 -14.69 13.07
N PRO A 136 -14.12 -13.52 13.68
CA PRO A 136 -15.47 -13.01 13.83
C PRO A 136 -16.22 -12.92 12.51
N ARG A 137 -17.51 -13.30 12.52
CA ARG A 137 -18.39 -13.39 11.35
C ARG A 137 -18.39 -12.11 10.51
N ILE A 138 -18.50 -10.97 11.14
CA ILE A 138 -18.50 -9.66 10.46
C ILE A 138 -17.28 -9.43 9.56
N LYS A 139 -16.12 -10.01 9.90
CA LYS A 139 -14.89 -9.82 9.13
C LYS A 139 -14.84 -10.66 7.87
N TRP A 140 -15.19 -11.96 7.98
CA TRP A 140 -15.16 -12.83 6.81
C TRP A 140 -16.34 -12.58 5.87
N GLU A 141 -17.56 -12.28 6.40
CA GLU A 141 -18.70 -11.88 5.55
C GLU A 141 -18.40 -10.61 4.73
N ASN A 142 -17.68 -9.63 5.31
CA ASN A 142 -17.32 -8.45 4.56
C ASN A 142 -16.34 -8.75 3.42
N VAL A 143 -15.42 -9.69 3.62
CA VAL A 143 -14.49 -10.15 2.56
C VAL A 143 -15.25 -10.88 1.45
N GLU A 144 -16.22 -11.73 1.78
CA GLU A 144 -17.09 -12.39 0.80
C GLU A 144 -17.94 -11.39 -0.01
N ARG A 145 -18.51 -10.37 0.67
CA ARG A 145 -19.27 -9.30 -0.02
C ARG A 145 -18.40 -8.51 -1.00
N LEU A 146 -17.10 -8.42 -0.74
CA LEU A 146 -16.14 -7.81 -1.64
C LEU A 146 -15.71 -8.74 -2.79
N GLY A 147 -16.21 -9.98 -2.85
CA GLY A 147 -16.01 -10.92 -3.95
C GLY A 147 -14.86 -11.89 -3.79
N ALA A 148 -14.17 -11.93 -2.64
CA ALA A 148 -13.16 -12.95 -2.35
C ALA A 148 -13.77 -14.22 -1.74
N LYS A 149 -13.02 -15.33 -1.84
CA LYS A 149 -13.37 -16.63 -1.25
C LYS A 149 -12.54 -16.89 0.00
#